data_733127200068a9b5869c7b01766e51dd
#
_entry.id   733127200068a9b5869c7b01766e51dd
#
_cell.length_a   1.000
_cell.length_b   1.000
_cell.length_c   1.000
_cell.angle_alpha   90.00
_cell.angle_beta   90.00
_cell.angle_gamma   90.00
#
_symmetry.space_group_name_H-M   'P 1'
#
loop_
_entity.id
_entity.type
_entity.pdbx_description
1 polymer ?
#
loop_
_entity_poly.entity_id
_entity_poly.type
_entity_poly.pdbx_seq_one_letter_code
_entity_poly.pdbx_strand_id
1 'polypeptide(L)'
;MQSTFASNAKPGFSVMTLPDFRMVLKYDPSLSLTTPMEVYWQDQYYDMLHEIGAIGDDEYHYQKAIIWENCADKEVANKKVNTFSMATHQNYQKSYNEIVLVKSKYQQEFVRIRDKYNEAKKEFVEIPSLYGVKIKNSMPKDIENYIRQQMASLNLKSVIEAIFAYEGIPYYPAWTKYVNKLKDKFKEKADVMEKCFPQSQTLNDEGNTTGISDFEHNTSLQAHRFVRCALMYHIHSLFMRVGEFHFDYSEELFYEVLKYKKPNFIEEERVQLWAKAYNLYFNGDVLEASHLLMPQFEHALHNLLEQIVDDVTMLDNDIQKEPTLTPILKGLQPYCNPALYDELYMFFVDGNDVNYRNNLLHGLMDVMAILRHGLYLYYVANQLYMRGKDFLKLGGEN
;
A
#
# COMPACT_ATOMS: atom_id res chain seq x y z
N MET A 1 42.94 5.52 -17.78
CA MET A 1 41.97 4.52 -17.30
C MET A 1 41.88 4.39 -15.75
N GLN A 2 42.93 4.74 -15.00
CA GLN A 2 42.86 4.66 -13.50
C GLN A 2 42.02 5.74 -12.82
N SER A 3 41.75 6.86 -13.45
CA SER A 3 41.05 8.01 -12.83
C SER A 3 39.53 7.97 -12.95
N THR A 4 38.95 7.12 -13.82
CA THR A 4 37.49 7.05 -14.04
C THR A 4 36.79 6.04 -13.15
N PHE A 5 37.50 5.07 -12.58
CA PHE A 5 36.93 4.05 -11.70
C PHE A 5 36.67 4.51 -10.26
N ALA A 6 37.37 5.57 -9.80
CA ALA A 6 37.23 6.05 -8.41
C ALA A 6 36.04 6.96 -8.17
N SER A 7 35.37 7.50 -9.20
CA SER A 7 34.30 8.49 -9.06
C SER A 7 32.89 7.89 -8.96
N ASN A 8 32.69 6.61 -9.28
CA ASN A 8 31.36 5.96 -9.29
C ASN A 8 31.23 4.78 -8.30
N ALA A 9 32.18 4.61 -7.38
CA ALA A 9 32.06 3.58 -6.35
C ALA A 9 30.90 3.90 -5.39
N LYS A 10 29.89 3.03 -5.37
CA LYS A 10 28.85 3.08 -4.32
C LYS A 10 29.50 2.99 -2.93
N PRO A 11 28.96 3.67 -1.89
CA PRO A 11 29.49 3.57 -0.54
C PRO A 11 29.49 2.12 -0.07
N GLY A 12 30.66 1.56 0.20
CA GLY A 12 30.84 0.17 0.62
C GLY A 12 31.94 -0.58 -0.16
N PHE A 13 32.32 -0.14 -1.33
CA PHE A 13 33.51 -0.63 -2.04
C PHE A 13 34.73 0.19 -1.60
N SER A 14 35.40 -0.22 -0.54
CA SER A 14 36.78 0.20 -0.30
C SER A 14 37.64 -0.28 -1.47
N VAL A 15 38.31 0.66 -2.12
CA VAL A 15 39.19 0.50 -3.27
C VAL A 15 39.74 -0.92 -3.44
N MET A 16 39.09 -1.73 -4.27
CA MET A 16 39.67 -2.99 -4.74
C MET A 16 40.92 -2.66 -5.57
N THR A 17 42.03 -3.27 -5.20
CA THR A 17 43.27 -3.08 -5.96
C THR A 17 43.23 -3.88 -7.27
N LEU A 18 44.01 -3.50 -8.26
CA LEU A 18 44.09 -4.23 -9.53
C LEU A 18 44.40 -5.75 -9.39
N PRO A 19 45.20 -6.21 -8.40
CA PRO A 19 45.37 -7.60 -8.07
C PRO A 19 44.09 -8.28 -7.55
N ASP A 20 43.32 -7.60 -6.71
CA ASP A 20 42.05 -8.13 -6.18
C ASP A 20 41.02 -8.32 -7.29
N PHE A 21 40.98 -7.40 -8.24
CA PHE A 21 40.15 -7.47 -9.43
C PHE A 21 40.52 -8.66 -10.32
N ARG A 22 41.84 -8.94 -10.53
CA ARG A 22 42.31 -10.11 -11.27
C ARG A 22 42.00 -11.42 -10.55
N MET A 23 41.96 -11.44 -9.25
CA MET A 23 41.61 -12.61 -8.45
C MET A 23 40.12 -12.93 -8.59
N VAL A 24 39.28 -11.92 -8.57
CA VAL A 24 37.81 -12.05 -8.78
C VAL A 24 37.52 -12.55 -10.20
N LEU A 25 38.21 -12.04 -11.23
CA LEU A 25 38.07 -12.50 -12.62
C LEU A 25 38.55 -13.95 -12.87
N LYS A 26 39.36 -14.51 -11.99
CA LYS A 26 39.78 -15.93 -12.01
C LYS A 26 38.85 -16.84 -11.20
N TYR A 27 37.90 -16.29 -10.50
CA TYR A 27 36.93 -17.06 -9.72
C TYR A 27 36.07 -17.88 -10.70
N ASP A 28 36.00 -19.18 -10.49
CA ASP A 28 35.15 -20.07 -11.27
C ASP A 28 33.79 -20.20 -10.59
N PRO A 29 32.72 -19.58 -11.14
CA PRO A 29 31.40 -19.65 -10.54
C PRO A 29 30.77 -21.05 -10.59
N SER A 30 31.37 -22.01 -11.34
CA SER A 30 30.91 -23.40 -11.33
C SER A 30 31.28 -24.17 -10.07
N LEU A 31 32.18 -23.63 -9.25
CA LEU A 31 32.50 -24.22 -7.95
C LEU A 31 31.26 -24.19 -7.05
N SER A 32 30.85 -25.36 -6.57
CA SER A 32 29.66 -25.52 -5.76
C SER A 32 29.77 -24.70 -4.46
N LEU A 33 29.05 -23.58 -4.41
CA LEU A 33 29.05 -22.71 -3.25
C LEU A 33 28.11 -23.26 -2.18
N THR A 34 28.57 -23.24 -0.94
CA THR A 34 27.91 -23.94 0.17
C THR A 34 27.39 -23.01 1.25
N THR A 35 27.78 -21.74 1.23
CA THR A 35 27.39 -20.77 2.28
C THR A 35 26.66 -19.55 1.72
N PRO A 36 25.80 -18.89 2.50
CA PRO A 36 25.15 -17.64 2.08
C PRO A 36 26.13 -16.53 1.68
N MET A 37 27.32 -16.50 2.27
CA MET A 37 28.37 -15.55 1.95
C MET A 37 28.90 -15.76 0.51
N GLU A 38 29.06 -17.00 0.10
CA GLU A 38 29.52 -17.35 -1.25
C GLU A 38 28.50 -16.96 -2.32
N VAL A 39 27.21 -17.15 -2.04
CA VAL A 39 26.11 -16.71 -2.90
C VAL A 39 26.13 -15.20 -3.09
N TYR A 40 26.33 -14.45 -1.98
CA TYR A 40 26.46 -13.00 -2.02
C TYR A 40 27.64 -12.55 -2.91
N TRP A 41 28.81 -13.23 -2.79
CA TRP A 41 29.97 -12.90 -3.60
C TRP A 41 29.77 -13.23 -5.08
N GLN A 42 29.03 -14.29 -5.42
CA GLN A 42 28.67 -14.58 -6.81
C GLN A 42 27.72 -13.53 -7.39
N ASP A 43 26.72 -13.12 -6.63
CA ASP A 43 25.80 -12.08 -7.04
C ASP A 43 26.55 -10.77 -7.37
N GLN A 44 27.45 -10.33 -6.47
CA GLN A 44 28.30 -9.17 -6.69
C GLN A 44 29.29 -9.34 -7.86
N TYR A 45 29.77 -10.55 -8.10
CA TYR A 45 30.64 -10.83 -9.25
C TYR A 45 29.93 -10.58 -10.58
N TYR A 46 28.68 -11.02 -10.71
CA TYR A 46 27.90 -10.74 -11.93
C TYR A 46 27.48 -9.28 -12.06
N ASP A 47 27.20 -8.59 -10.96
CA ASP A 47 27.01 -7.13 -10.97
C ASP A 47 28.24 -6.43 -11.57
N MET A 48 29.42 -6.80 -11.14
CA MET A 48 30.67 -6.24 -11.64
C MET A 48 30.92 -6.56 -13.12
N LEU A 49 30.68 -7.82 -13.56
CA LEU A 49 30.85 -8.20 -14.96
C LEU A 49 29.92 -7.41 -15.89
N HIS A 50 28.70 -7.17 -15.44
CA HIS A 50 27.72 -6.37 -16.15
C HIS A 50 28.12 -4.89 -16.20
N GLU A 51 28.54 -4.30 -15.07
CA GLU A 51 28.99 -2.91 -14.98
C GLU A 51 30.18 -2.60 -15.89
N ILE A 52 31.13 -3.57 -16.08
CA ILE A 52 32.26 -3.40 -16.98
C ILE A 52 31.96 -3.79 -18.45
N GLY A 53 30.73 -4.19 -18.77
CA GLY A 53 30.28 -4.62 -20.08
C GLY A 53 30.89 -5.96 -20.55
N ALA A 54 31.35 -6.80 -19.62
CA ALA A 54 31.92 -8.13 -19.96
C ALA A 54 30.79 -9.16 -20.28
N ILE A 55 29.60 -8.96 -19.79
CA ILE A 55 28.37 -9.72 -20.10
C ILE A 55 27.24 -8.77 -20.45
N GLY A 56 26.31 -9.22 -21.30
CA GLY A 56 25.11 -8.48 -21.65
C GLY A 56 23.97 -8.70 -20.66
N ASP A 57 22.91 -7.89 -20.76
CA ASP A 57 21.75 -7.89 -19.86
C ASP A 57 21.12 -9.29 -19.72
N ASP A 58 20.91 -9.99 -20.84
CA ASP A 58 20.29 -11.33 -20.82
C ASP A 58 21.10 -12.34 -20.02
N GLU A 59 22.41 -12.36 -20.21
CA GLU A 59 23.33 -13.27 -19.52
C GLU A 59 23.40 -12.88 -18.03
N TYR A 60 23.47 -11.59 -17.73
CA TYR A 60 23.47 -11.07 -16.37
C TYR A 60 22.26 -11.54 -15.57
N HIS A 61 21.05 -11.29 -16.07
CA HIS A 61 19.81 -11.68 -15.38
C HIS A 61 19.67 -13.21 -15.30
N TYR A 62 20.07 -13.93 -16.33
CA TYR A 62 20.06 -15.38 -16.32
C TYR A 62 20.96 -15.96 -15.22
N GLN A 63 22.21 -15.51 -15.13
CA GLN A 63 23.17 -16.02 -14.14
C GLN A 63 22.72 -15.70 -12.72
N LYS A 64 22.21 -14.50 -12.47
CA LYS A 64 21.65 -14.13 -11.15
C LYS A 64 20.45 -15.02 -10.79
N ALA A 65 19.57 -15.30 -11.74
CA ALA A 65 18.44 -16.21 -11.49
C ALA A 65 18.92 -17.61 -11.06
N ILE A 66 19.92 -18.17 -11.75
CA ILE A 66 20.45 -19.50 -11.43
C ILE A 66 21.15 -19.55 -10.07
N ILE A 67 21.89 -18.48 -9.70
CA ILE A 67 22.55 -18.41 -8.38
C ILE A 67 21.53 -18.48 -7.25
N TRP A 68 20.48 -17.67 -7.35
CA TRP A 68 19.44 -17.63 -6.33
C TRP A 68 18.57 -18.90 -6.30
N GLU A 69 18.33 -19.53 -7.47
CA GLU A 69 17.68 -20.84 -7.56
C GLU A 69 18.49 -21.91 -6.83
N ASN A 70 19.79 -22.01 -7.13
CA ASN A 70 20.68 -22.98 -6.52
C ASN A 70 20.81 -22.77 -5.00
N CYS A 71 20.78 -21.52 -4.52
CA CYS A 71 20.78 -21.21 -3.11
C CYS A 71 19.50 -21.75 -2.44
N ALA A 72 18.34 -21.50 -3.03
CA ALA A 72 17.06 -21.98 -2.51
C ALA A 72 16.98 -23.51 -2.53
N ASP A 73 17.42 -24.16 -3.62
CA ASP A 73 17.44 -25.63 -3.74
C ASP A 73 18.28 -26.30 -2.64
N LYS A 74 19.45 -25.72 -2.29
CA LYS A 74 20.29 -26.19 -1.20
C LYS A 74 19.61 -26.05 0.18
N GLU A 75 18.91 -24.95 0.39
CA GLU A 75 18.13 -24.75 1.63
C GLU A 75 17.00 -25.78 1.74
N VAL A 76 16.28 -26.05 0.64
CA VAL A 76 15.25 -27.10 0.58
C VAL A 76 15.86 -28.46 0.91
N ALA A 77 17.02 -28.81 0.32
CA ALA A 77 17.69 -30.08 0.57
C ALA A 77 18.16 -30.25 2.02
N ASN A 78 18.52 -29.17 2.68
CA ASN A 78 18.98 -29.16 4.08
C ASN A 78 17.85 -28.97 5.11
N LYS A 79 16.62 -28.74 4.64
CA LYS A 79 15.46 -28.46 5.46
C LYS A 79 15.11 -29.68 6.31
N LYS A 80 14.97 -29.48 7.62
CA LYS A 80 14.40 -30.52 8.51
C LYS A 80 12.91 -30.67 8.19
N VAL A 81 12.41 -31.90 8.26
CA VAL A 81 10.98 -32.18 8.07
C VAL A 81 10.14 -31.29 8.99
N ASN A 82 9.14 -30.64 8.41
CA ASN A 82 8.23 -29.69 9.08
C ASN A 82 8.87 -28.38 9.61
N THR A 83 10.02 -27.97 9.07
CA THR A 83 10.57 -26.63 9.36
C THR A 83 10.39 -25.73 8.15
N PHE A 84 9.96 -24.51 8.40
CA PHE A 84 9.86 -23.46 7.38
C PHE A 84 11.20 -22.71 7.28
N SER A 85 11.57 -22.30 6.06
CA SER A 85 12.68 -21.39 5.82
C SER A 85 12.21 -20.16 5.06
N MET A 86 12.17 -19.00 5.73
CA MET A 86 11.90 -17.72 5.08
C MET A 86 12.94 -17.44 3.98
N ALA A 87 14.18 -17.86 4.17
CA ALA A 87 15.25 -17.69 3.21
C ALA A 87 14.98 -18.44 1.91
N THR A 88 14.40 -19.65 1.96
CA THR A 88 13.99 -20.41 0.76
C THR A 88 13.02 -19.62 -0.11
N HIS A 89 11.96 -19.07 0.49
CA HIS A 89 10.99 -18.24 -0.23
C HIS A 89 11.65 -17.00 -0.84
N GLN A 90 12.45 -16.27 -0.07
CA GLN A 90 13.13 -15.06 -0.53
C GLN A 90 14.12 -15.34 -1.67
N ASN A 91 14.84 -16.44 -1.61
CA ASN A 91 15.82 -16.82 -2.64
C ASN A 91 15.12 -17.24 -3.94
N TYR A 92 14.04 -18.03 -3.89
CA TYR A 92 13.23 -18.29 -5.09
C TYR A 92 12.57 -17.03 -5.65
N GLN A 93 12.14 -16.09 -4.80
CA GLN A 93 11.59 -14.81 -5.25
C GLN A 93 12.63 -13.98 -6.01
N LYS A 94 13.87 -13.89 -5.50
CA LYS A 94 14.97 -13.21 -6.20
C LYS A 94 15.25 -13.87 -7.54
N SER A 95 15.36 -15.21 -7.56
CA SER A 95 15.55 -15.99 -8.78
C SER A 95 14.43 -15.71 -9.80
N TYR A 96 13.18 -15.73 -9.38
CA TYR A 96 12.03 -15.46 -10.24
C TYR A 96 12.03 -14.03 -10.81
N ASN A 97 12.36 -13.04 -9.99
CA ASN A 97 12.43 -11.64 -10.43
C ASN A 97 13.45 -11.43 -11.53
N GLU A 98 14.60 -12.10 -11.46
CA GLU A 98 15.64 -12.02 -12.49
C GLU A 98 15.22 -12.77 -13.76
N ILE A 99 14.73 -14.01 -13.67
CA ILE A 99 14.40 -14.81 -14.86
C ILE A 99 13.22 -14.26 -15.66
N VAL A 100 12.27 -13.55 -15.00
CA VAL A 100 11.14 -12.90 -15.68
C VAL A 100 11.61 -11.88 -16.73
N LEU A 101 12.70 -11.18 -16.47
CA LEU A 101 13.25 -10.15 -17.36
C LEU A 101 13.77 -10.75 -18.67
N VAL A 102 14.17 -12.01 -18.64
CA VAL A 102 14.77 -12.74 -19.81
C VAL A 102 13.97 -13.97 -20.22
N LYS A 103 12.70 -14.07 -19.80
CA LYS A 103 11.82 -15.22 -20.04
C LYS A 103 11.66 -15.60 -21.52
N SER A 104 11.76 -14.64 -22.43
CA SER A 104 11.65 -14.90 -23.88
C SER A 104 12.79 -15.75 -24.41
N LYS A 105 13.97 -15.65 -23.81
CA LYS A 105 15.18 -16.38 -24.19
C LYS A 105 15.36 -17.69 -23.43
N TYR A 106 14.96 -17.73 -22.15
CA TYR A 106 15.18 -18.84 -21.23
C TYR A 106 13.85 -19.41 -20.71
N GLN A 107 12.98 -19.81 -21.65
CA GLN A 107 11.60 -20.24 -21.35
C GLN A 107 11.52 -21.47 -20.45
N GLN A 108 12.44 -22.44 -20.59
CA GLN A 108 12.42 -23.66 -19.78
C GLN A 108 12.79 -23.37 -18.32
N GLU A 109 13.82 -22.56 -18.10
CA GLU A 109 14.26 -22.13 -16.78
C GLU A 109 13.22 -21.24 -16.13
N PHE A 110 12.60 -20.34 -16.88
CA PHE A 110 11.50 -19.52 -16.37
C PHE A 110 10.35 -20.38 -15.83
N VAL A 111 9.90 -21.39 -16.57
CA VAL A 111 8.81 -22.28 -16.10
C VAL A 111 9.24 -23.03 -14.85
N ARG A 112 10.46 -23.61 -14.83
CA ARG A 112 10.99 -24.34 -13.69
C ARG A 112 11.09 -23.47 -12.42
N ILE A 113 11.69 -22.28 -12.55
CA ILE A 113 11.87 -21.35 -11.41
C ILE A 113 10.52 -20.85 -10.92
N ARG A 114 9.61 -20.49 -11.83
CA ARG A 114 8.24 -20.08 -11.49
C ARG A 114 7.51 -21.15 -10.66
N ASP A 115 7.60 -22.39 -11.08
CA ASP A 115 6.89 -23.49 -10.40
C ASP A 115 7.47 -23.73 -9.01
N LYS A 116 8.79 -23.71 -8.82
CA LYS A 116 9.46 -23.76 -7.51
C LYS A 116 9.07 -22.58 -6.62
N TYR A 117 9.05 -21.37 -7.19
CA TYR A 117 8.63 -20.18 -6.43
C TYR A 117 7.16 -20.27 -5.97
N ASN A 118 6.27 -20.75 -6.86
CA ASN A 118 4.86 -20.94 -6.53
C ASN A 118 4.65 -22.00 -5.43
N GLU A 119 5.46 -23.05 -5.41
CA GLU A 119 5.45 -24.04 -4.33
C GLU A 119 5.92 -23.45 -3.01
N ALA A 120 7.03 -22.72 -3.02
CA ALA A 120 7.54 -22.03 -1.83
C ALA A 120 6.56 -20.97 -1.30
N LYS A 121 5.82 -20.29 -2.17
CA LYS A 121 4.75 -19.36 -1.77
C LYS A 121 3.62 -20.05 -1.01
N LYS A 122 3.16 -21.21 -1.47
CA LYS A 122 2.10 -21.97 -0.79
C LYS A 122 2.52 -22.35 0.63
N GLU A 123 3.73 -22.87 0.79
CA GLU A 123 4.26 -23.16 2.13
C GLU A 123 4.31 -21.90 3.01
N PHE A 124 4.71 -20.75 2.44
CA PHE A 124 4.82 -19.49 3.18
C PHE A 124 3.46 -19.00 3.67
N VAL A 125 2.42 -19.06 2.83
CA VAL A 125 1.05 -18.63 3.17
C VAL A 125 0.40 -19.50 4.25
N GLU A 126 0.71 -20.79 4.30
CA GLU A 126 0.17 -21.70 5.31
C GLU A 126 0.70 -21.42 6.74
N ILE A 127 1.87 -20.81 6.87
CA ILE A 127 2.54 -20.57 8.16
C ILE A 127 1.86 -19.54 9.05
N PRO A 128 1.40 -18.37 8.57
CA PRO A 128 0.68 -17.42 9.42
C PRO A 128 -0.55 -18.02 10.10
N SER A 129 -1.17 -19.02 9.51
CA SER A 129 -2.29 -19.73 10.13
C SER A 129 -1.86 -20.58 11.32
N LEU A 130 -0.60 -21.05 11.34
CA LEU A 130 -0.02 -21.87 12.40
C LEU A 130 0.65 -21.04 13.50
N TYR A 131 1.28 -19.91 13.14
CA TYR A 131 2.08 -19.09 14.06
C TYR A 131 1.59 -17.63 14.15
N GLY A 132 0.49 -17.29 13.50
CA GLY A 132 -0.04 -15.93 13.49
C GLY A 132 -0.31 -15.41 14.90
N VAL A 133 0.45 -14.43 15.33
CA VAL A 133 0.17 -13.68 16.55
C VAL A 133 -1.06 -12.82 16.27
N LYS A 134 -2.20 -13.20 16.82
CA LYS A 134 -3.40 -12.36 16.84
C LYS A 134 -3.09 -11.12 17.68
N ILE A 135 -2.62 -10.06 17.06
CA ILE A 135 -2.53 -8.76 17.72
C ILE A 135 -3.97 -8.30 17.98
N LYS A 136 -4.43 -8.44 19.21
CA LYS A 136 -5.67 -7.80 19.64
C LYS A 136 -5.40 -6.29 19.73
N ASN A 137 -5.59 -5.59 18.62
CA ASN A 137 -5.76 -4.15 18.67
C ASN A 137 -7.11 -3.85 19.31
N SER A 138 -7.15 -3.88 20.64
CA SER A 138 -8.34 -3.43 21.37
C SER A 138 -8.34 -1.92 21.33
N MET A 139 -9.41 -1.35 20.78
CA MET A 139 -9.68 0.09 20.88
C MET A 139 -9.64 0.51 22.35
N PRO A 140 -9.05 1.68 22.68
CA PRO A 140 -9.13 2.22 24.02
C PRO A 140 -10.58 2.32 24.48
N LYS A 141 -10.85 1.83 25.69
CA LYS A 141 -12.21 1.78 26.26
C LYS A 141 -12.88 3.15 26.37
N ASP A 142 -12.10 4.20 26.58
CA ASP A 142 -12.57 5.59 26.60
C ASP A 142 -13.10 6.05 25.24
N ILE A 143 -12.41 5.71 24.14
CA ILE A 143 -12.88 6.00 22.78
C ILE A 143 -14.15 5.18 22.48
N GLU A 144 -14.14 3.90 22.80
CA GLU A 144 -15.31 3.04 22.59
C GLU A 144 -16.53 3.55 23.39
N ASN A 145 -16.36 3.91 24.66
CA ASN A 145 -17.42 4.45 25.49
C ASN A 145 -17.95 5.80 24.97
N TYR A 146 -17.05 6.67 24.51
CA TYR A 146 -17.42 7.94 23.89
C TYR A 146 -18.32 7.71 22.68
N ILE A 147 -17.92 6.83 21.76
CA ILE A 147 -18.70 6.52 20.56
C ILE A 147 -20.06 5.91 20.93
N ARG A 148 -20.10 4.97 21.88
CA ARG A 148 -21.35 4.38 22.36
C ARG A 148 -22.31 5.42 22.93
N GLN A 149 -21.81 6.38 23.72
CA GLN A 149 -22.61 7.47 24.26
C GLN A 149 -23.17 8.38 23.18
N GLN A 150 -22.36 8.73 22.19
CA GLN A 150 -22.78 9.50 21.02
C GLN A 150 -23.91 8.78 20.25
N MET A 151 -23.76 7.50 19.98
CA MET A 151 -24.79 6.71 19.28
C MET A 151 -26.08 6.58 20.11
N ALA A 152 -25.98 6.39 21.42
CA ALA A 152 -27.13 6.30 22.29
C ALA A 152 -27.93 7.62 22.38
N SER A 153 -27.27 8.76 22.27
CA SER A 153 -27.91 10.08 22.27
C SER A 153 -28.44 10.54 20.91
N LEU A 154 -28.06 9.82 19.81
CA LEU A 154 -28.47 10.20 18.47
C LEU A 154 -29.97 10.00 18.25
N ASN A 155 -30.64 11.08 17.89
CA ASN A 155 -32.08 11.09 17.59
C ASN A 155 -32.30 11.86 16.28
N LEU A 156 -32.46 11.13 15.18
CA LEU A 156 -32.65 11.69 13.85
C LEU A 156 -34.13 11.79 13.55
N LYS A 157 -34.54 12.94 12.99
CA LYS A 157 -35.95 13.24 12.66
C LYS A 157 -36.22 13.25 11.16
N SER A 158 -35.16 13.24 10.33
CA SER A 158 -35.26 13.31 8.86
C SER A 158 -34.10 12.64 8.18
N VAL A 159 -34.29 12.30 6.90
CA VAL A 159 -33.24 11.79 6.00
C VAL A 159 -32.09 12.78 5.89
N ILE A 160 -32.38 14.08 5.87
CA ILE A 160 -31.35 15.14 5.78
C ILE A 160 -30.44 15.10 7.02
N GLU A 161 -31.03 14.95 8.22
CA GLU A 161 -30.24 14.80 9.45
C GLU A 161 -29.37 13.52 9.42
N ALA A 162 -29.87 12.42 8.82
CA ALA A 162 -29.10 11.19 8.67
C ALA A 162 -27.88 11.39 7.75
N ILE A 163 -28.02 12.11 6.64
CA ILE A 163 -26.93 12.45 5.72
C ILE A 163 -25.86 13.28 6.45
N PHE A 164 -26.27 14.32 7.16
CA PHE A 164 -25.37 15.22 7.87
C PHE A 164 -24.80 14.66 9.18
N ALA A 165 -25.35 13.56 9.71
CA ALA A 165 -24.82 12.94 10.93
C ALA A 165 -23.34 12.52 10.78
N TYR A 166 -22.91 12.19 9.58
CA TYR A 166 -21.50 11.85 9.28
C TYR A 166 -20.55 13.04 9.38
N GLU A 167 -21.03 14.28 9.31
CA GLU A 167 -20.20 15.48 9.57
C GLU A 167 -19.78 15.59 11.04
N GLY A 168 -20.52 14.96 11.95
CA GLY A 168 -20.19 14.87 13.38
C GLY A 168 -18.99 13.95 13.68
N ILE A 169 -18.56 13.10 12.74
CA ILE A 169 -17.37 12.27 12.91
C ILE A 169 -16.14 13.17 12.77
N PRO A 170 -15.17 13.11 13.73
CA PRO A 170 -13.98 13.95 13.65
C PRO A 170 -13.24 13.79 12.34
N TYR A 171 -12.97 14.90 11.65
CA TYR A 171 -12.21 14.92 10.42
C TYR A 171 -10.75 14.52 10.68
N TYR A 172 -10.12 13.79 9.74
CA TYR A 172 -8.82 13.16 9.96
C TYR A 172 -7.71 14.12 10.47
N PRO A 173 -7.54 15.35 9.96
CA PRO A 173 -6.56 16.30 10.49
C PRO A 173 -6.68 16.60 12.00
N ALA A 174 -7.86 16.45 12.59
CA ALA A 174 -8.02 16.58 14.04
C ALA A 174 -7.22 15.53 14.83
N TRP A 175 -6.84 14.42 14.19
CA TRP A 175 -6.06 13.35 14.79
C TRP A 175 -4.54 13.53 14.62
N THR A 176 -4.06 14.56 13.92
CA THR A 176 -2.63 14.78 13.63
C THR A 176 -1.75 14.68 14.88
N LYS A 177 -2.10 15.37 15.96
CA LYS A 177 -1.35 15.32 17.22
C LYS A 177 -1.33 13.91 17.82
N TYR A 178 -2.44 13.18 17.69
CA TYR A 178 -2.55 11.83 18.21
C TYR A 178 -1.75 10.82 17.38
N VAL A 179 -1.80 10.92 16.06
CA VAL A 179 -0.98 10.13 15.14
C VAL A 179 0.50 10.30 15.46
N ASN A 180 0.98 11.54 15.61
CA ASN A 180 2.38 11.82 15.94
C ASN A 180 2.78 11.21 17.30
N LYS A 181 1.93 11.36 18.31
CA LYS A 181 2.16 10.73 19.62
C LYS A 181 2.21 9.18 19.54
N LEU A 182 1.40 8.58 18.68
CA LEU A 182 1.44 7.14 18.46
C LEU A 182 2.71 6.71 17.73
N LYS A 183 3.14 7.47 16.71
CA LYS A 183 4.42 7.22 16.00
C LYS A 183 5.58 7.21 16.99
N ASP A 184 5.68 8.21 17.86
CA ASP A 184 6.73 8.28 18.89
C ASP A 184 6.65 7.08 19.84
N LYS A 185 5.46 6.75 20.33
CA LYS A 185 5.25 5.60 21.23
C LYS A 185 5.61 4.26 20.59
N PHE A 186 5.32 4.07 19.31
CA PHE A 186 5.69 2.85 18.61
C PHE A 186 7.20 2.76 18.38
N LYS A 187 7.86 3.90 18.06
CA LYS A 187 9.33 3.96 17.97
C LYS A 187 10.02 3.63 19.28
N GLU A 188 9.51 4.13 20.39
CA GLU A 188 10.04 3.83 21.73
C GLU A 188 9.90 2.35 22.10
N LYS A 189 8.78 1.72 21.69
CA LYS A 189 8.48 0.32 22.02
C LYS A 189 9.07 -0.69 21.06
N ALA A 190 9.60 -0.24 19.92
CA ALA A 190 10.22 -1.11 18.95
C ALA A 190 11.36 -1.90 19.57
N ASP A 191 11.38 -3.20 19.36
CA ASP A 191 12.42 -4.06 19.88
C ASP A 191 13.74 -3.94 19.11
N VAL A 192 14.77 -4.64 19.60
CA VAL A 192 16.09 -4.61 18.97
C VAL A 192 16.04 -5.23 17.56
N MET A 193 15.18 -6.26 17.35
CA MET A 193 15.07 -6.92 16.06
C MET A 193 14.47 -5.99 15.01
N GLU A 194 13.41 -5.25 15.33
CA GLU A 194 12.84 -4.25 14.43
C GLU A 194 13.82 -3.14 14.04
N LYS A 195 14.71 -2.77 14.98
CA LYS A 195 15.77 -1.76 14.73
C LYS A 195 16.93 -2.32 13.91
N CYS A 196 17.26 -3.59 14.09
CA CYS A 196 18.36 -4.23 13.37
C CYS A 196 17.93 -4.70 11.96
N PHE A 197 16.66 -5.01 11.76
CA PHE A 197 16.08 -5.42 10.46
C PHE A 197 15.00 -4.43 10.04
N PRO A 198 15.40 -3.23 9.61
CA PRO A 198 14.47 -2.12 9.40
C PRO A 198 13.55 -2.31 8.19
N GLN A 199 13.82 -3.28 7.32
CA GLN A 199 12.98 -3.54 6.16
C GLN A 199 12.03 -4.71 6.42
N SER A 200 10.77 -4.54 6.04
CA SER A 200 9.76 -5.59 6.02
C SER A 200 9.07 -5.67 4.66
N GLN A 201 8.59 -6.85 4.33
CA GLN A 201 7.80 -7.09 3.12
C GLN A 201 6.36 -7.40 3.52
N THR A 202 5.42 -6.78 2.80
CA THR A 202 4.00 -7.13 2.90
C THR A 202 3.66 -8.09 1.76
N LEU A 203 2.97 -9.16 2.10
CA LEU A 203 2.54 -10.17 1.13
C LEU A 203 1.01 -10.20 1.08
N ASN A 204 0.47 -10.47 -0.11
CA ASN A 204 -0.95 -10.79 -0.27
C ASN A 204 -1.22 -12.27 0.10
N ASP A 205 -2.51 -12.67 0.04
CA ASP A 205 -2.95 -14.02 0.37
C ASP A 205 -2.36 -15.10 -0.57
N GLU A 206 -1.85 -14.69 -1.72
CA GLU A 206 -1.17 -15.58 -2.68
C GLU A 206 0.35 -15.65 -2.43
N GLY A 207 0.88 -14.89 -1.46
CA GLY A 207 2.31 -14.80 -1.14
C GLY A 207 3.11 -13.93 -2.11
N ASN A 208 2.44 -13.06 -2.89
CA ASN A 208 3.13 -12.06 -3.72
C ASN A 208 3.49 -10.85 -2.86
N THR A 209 4.71 -10.32 -3.02
CA THR A 209 5.11 -9.07 -2.38
C THR A 209 4.32 -7.90 -2.95
N THR A 210 3.54 -7.24 -2.13
CA THR A 210 2.73 -6.07 -2.48
C THR A 210 3.39 -4.77 -2.07
N GLY A 211 4.30 -4.81 -1.10
CA GLY A 211 5.05 -3.64 -0.66
C GLY A 211 6.30 -4.00 0.12
N ILE A 212 7.25 -3.06 0.11
CA ILE A 212 8.46 -3.09 0.95
C ILE A 212 8.45 -1.79 1.74
N SER A 213 8.69 -1.88 3.04
CA SER A 213 8.69 -0.72 3.94
C SER A 213 9.88 -0.74 4.88
N ASP A 214 10.35 0.44 5.25
CA ASP A 214 11.35 0.63 6.29
C ASP A 214 10.70 0.80 7.68
N PHE A 215 11.54 0.91 8.69
CA PHE A 215 11.10 1.04 10.07
C PHE A 215 10.25 2.31 10.31
N GLU A 216 10.63 3.43 9.70
CA GLU A 216 9.90 4.70 9.84
C GLU A 216 8.51 4.61 9.20
N HIS A 217 8.45 4.04 8.00
CA HIS A 217 7.19 3.81 7.31
C HIS A 217 6.28 2.83 8.09
N ASN A 218 6.83 1.72 8.61
CA ASN A 218 6.08 0.77 9.42
C ASN A 218 5.48 1.41 10.67
N THR A 219 6.28 2.24 11.37
CA THR A 219 5.84 2.96 12.55
C THR A 219 4.69 3.93 12.23
N SER A 220 4.84 4.65 11.12
CA SER A 220 3.79 5.54 10.60
C SER A 220 2.52 4.75 10.27
N LEU A 221 2.67 3.65 9.54
CA LEU A 221 1.58 2.77 9.14
C LEU A 221 0.78 2.24 10.34
N GLN A 222 1.46 1.79 11.39
CA GLN A 222 0.81 1.33 12.62
C GLN A 222 -0.01 2.44 13.30
N ALA A 223 0.53 3.66 13.35
CA ALA A 223 -0.17 4.80 13.94
C ALA A 223 -1.43 5.17 13.16
N HIS A 224 -1.34 5.22 11.83
CA HIS A 224 -2.47 5.50 10.96
C HIS A 224 -3.54 4.40 11.01
N ARG A 225 -3.14 3.13 10.97
CA ARG A 225 -4.05 1.98 11.13
C ARG A 225 -4.82 2.04 12.44
N PHE A 226 -4.16 2.44 13.53
CA PHE A 226 -4.82 2.56 14.83
C PHE A 226 -5.92 3.63 14.81
N VAL A 227 -5.62 4.82 14.28
CA VAL A 227 -6.61 5.91 14.15
C VAL A 227 -7.73 5.53 13.20
N ARG A 228 -7.38 4.93 12.04
CA ARG A 228 -8.38 4.43 11.08
C ARG A 228 -9.31 3.40 11.70
N CYS A 229 -8.81 2.47 12.50
CA CYS A 229 -9.65 1.50 13.23
C CYS A 229 -10.66 2.20 14.13
N ALA A 230 -10.27 3.25 14.85
CA ALA A 230 -11.18 4.02 15.70
C ALA A 230 -12.24 4.76 14.86
N LEU A 231 -11.85 5.39 13.77
CA LEU A 231 -12.76 6.04 12.83
C LEU A 231 -13.72 5.03 12.19
N MET A 232 -13.21 3.90 11.69
CA MET A 232 -14.06 2.85 11.09
C MET A 232 -15.08 2.30 12.09
N TYR A 233 -14.71 2.14 13.36
CA TYR A 233 -15.67 1.75 14.39
C TYR A 233 -16.75 2.80 14.58
N HIS A 234 -16.38 4.08 14.60
CA HIS A 234 -17.35 5.19 14.71
C HIS A 234 -18.29 5.24 13.51
N ILE A 235 -17.73 5.15 12.29
CA ILE A 235 -18.48 5.15 11.03
C ILE A 235 -19.45 3.97 11.00
N HIS A 236 -18.98 2.77 11.33
CA HIS A 236 -19.80 1.57 11.37
C HIS A 236 -20.92 1.69 12.41
N SER A 237 -20.61 2.17 13.61
CA SER A 237 -21.61 2.38 14.67
C SER A 237 -22.67 3.38 14.24
N LEU A 238 -22.27 4.47 13.57
CA LEU A 238 -23.20 5.46 13.03
C LEU A 238 -24.04 4.86 11.89
N PHE A 239 -23.44 4.12 10.97
CA PHE A 239 -24.15 3.44 9.89
C PHE A 239 -25.24 2.52 10.41
N MET A 240 -24.92 1.66 11.37
CA MET A 240 -25.89 0.79 12.02
C MET A 240 -26.99 1.57 12.72
N ARG A 241 -26.63 2.64 13.44
CA ARG A 241 -27.59 3.47 14.15
C ARG A 241 -28.53 4.23 13.23
N VAL A 242 -28.02 4.76 12.11
CA VAL A 242 -28.83 5.44 11.07
C VAL A 242 -29.82 4.45 10.44
N GLY A 243 -29.41 3.21 10.18
CA GLY A 243 -30.28 2.16 9.66
C GLY A 243 -31.48 1.82 10.57
N GLU A 244 -31.37 2.00 11.89
CA GLU A 244 -32.48 1.77 12.83
C GLU A 244 -33.65 2.75 12.67
N PHE A 245 -33.45 3.91 12.04
CA PHE A 245 -34.50 4.91 11.81
C PHE A 245 -35.38 4.59 10.61
N HIS A 246 -34.99 3.65 9.75
CA HIS A 246 -35.78 3.17 8.58
C HIS A 246 -36.30 4.30 7.68
N PHE A 247 -35.47 5.27 7.37
CA PHE A 247 -35.81 6.34 6.44
C PHE A 247 -35.90 5.82 5.00
N ASP A 248 -36.81 6.39 4.21
CA ASP A 248 -36.88 6.15 2.76
C ASP A 248 -35.84 7.03 2.07
N TYR A 249 -34.81 6.40 1.51
CA TYR A 249 -33.77 7.07 0.73
C TYR A 249 -34.08 6.99 -0.76
N SER A 250 -33.92 8.09 -1.49
CA SER A 250 -34.03 8.10 -2.94
C SER A 250 -32.86 8.83 -3.58
N GLU A 251 -32.55 8.45 -4.82
CA GLU A 251 -31.48 9.07 -5.60
C GLU A 251 -31.76 10.57 -5.85
N GLU A 252 -33.02 10.93 -6.08
CA GLU A 252 -33.45 12.31 -6.28
C GLU A 252 -33.18 13.18 -5.05
N LEU A 253 -33.45 12.64 -3.87
CA LEU A 253 -33.18 13.36 -2.62
C LEU A 253 -31.68 13.64 -2.46
N PHE A 254 -30.83 12.61 -2.67
CA PHE A 254 -29.38 12.79 -2.63
C PHE A 254 -28.91 13.77 -3.71
N TYR A 255 -29.47 13.71 -4.92
CA TYR A 255 -29.12 14.63 -5.99
C TYR A 255 -29.38 16.09 -5.59
N GLU A 256 -30.55 16.41 -5.04
CA GLU A 256 -30.88 17.77 -4.61
C GLU A 256 -29.96 18.27 -3.49
N VAL A 257 -29.70 17.43 -2.47
CA VAL A 257 -28.78 17.77 -1.38
C VAL A 257 -27.36 18.00 -1.87
N LEU A 258 -26.84 17.10 -2.69
CA LEU A 258 -25.47 17.17 -3.21
C LEU A 258 -25.31 18.32 -4.20
N LYS A 259 -26.31 18.58 -5.06
CA LYS A 259 -26.31 19.71 -5.98
C LYS A 259 -26.22 21.05 -5.24
N TYR A 260 -26.95 21.19 -4.14
CA TYR A 260 -26.87 22.40 -3.31
C TYR A 260 -25.50 22.60 -2.66
N LYS A 261 -24.84 21.51 -2.24
CA LYS A 261 -23.51 21.52 -1.56
C LYS A 261 -22.33 21.37 -2.52
N LYS A 262 -22.57 21.24 -3.82
CA LYS A 262 -21.56 20.89 -4.82
C LYS A 262 -20.33 21.79 -4.78
N PRO A 263 -19.13 21.25 -4.51
CA PRO A 263 -17.89 22.00 -4.67
C PRO A 263 -17.58 22.23 -6.17
N ASN A 264 -16.82 23.28 -6.46
CA ASN A 264 -16.56 23.72 -7.84
C ASN A 264 -15.68 22.76 -8.67
N PHE A 265 -14.96 21.83 -8.02
CA PHE A 265 -14.16 20.80 -8.68
C PHE A 265 -14.98 19.53 -9.01
N ILE A 266 -16.25 19.48 -8.66
CA ILE A 266 -17.16 18.40 -9.09
C ILE A 266 -18.04 18.94 -10.22
N GLU A 267 -17.97 18.29 -11.37
CA GLU A 267 -18.77 18.61 -12.54
C GLU A 267 -20.25 18.35 -12.30
N GLU A 268 -21.14 19.17 -12.90
CA GLU A 268 -22.59 19.07 -12.71
C GLU A 268 -23.13 17.70 -13.10
N GLU A 269 -22.65 17.15 -14.21
CA GLU A 269 -23.06 15.86 -14.76
C GLU A 269 -22.65 14.67 -13.86
N ARG A 270 -21.64 14.83 -13.00
CA ARG A 270 -21.20 13.80 -12.08
C ARG A 270 -21.96 13.78 -10.77
N VAL A 271 -22.71 14.84 -10.44
CA VAL A 271 -23.53 14.88 -9.21
C VAL A 271 -24.51 13.72 -9.16
N GLN A 272 -25.05 13.30 -10.31
CA GLN A 272 -25.95 12.14 -10.40
C GLN A 272 -25.24 10.83 -9.97
N LEU A 273 -23.97 10.65 -10.35
CA LEU A 273 -23.19 9.46 -9.97
C LEU A 273 -22.89 9.42 -8.48
N TRP A 274 -22.58 10.59 -7.88
CA TRP A 274 -22.44 10.73 -6.45
C TRP A 274 -23.75 10.44 -5.72
N ALA A 275 -24.87 10.98 -6.18
CA ALA A 275 -26.20 10.75 -5.62
C ALA A 275 -26.59 9.28 -5.64
N LYS A 276 -26.34 8.61 -6.77
CA LYS A 276 -26.58 7.17 -6.91
C LYS A 276 -25.70 6.36 -5.94
N ALA A 277 -24.41 6.69 -5.82
CA ALA A 277 -23.53 6.01 -4.90
C ALA A 277 -23.97 6.20 -3.44
N TYR A 278 -24.40 7.40 -3.06
CA TYR A 278 -24.91 7.68 -1.71
C TYR A 278 -26.21 6.93 -1.44
N ASN A 279 -27.13 6.93 -2.41
CA ASN A 279 -28.37 6.17 -2.28
C ASN A 279 -28.12 4.66 -2.06
N LEU A 280 -27.22 4.06 -2.84
CA LEU A 280 -26.79 2.66 -2.65
C LEU A 280 -26.22 2.45 -1.25
N TYR A 281 -25.32 3.34 -0.82
CA TYR A 281 -24.69 3.24 0.50
C TYR A 281 -25.72 3.24 1.64
N PHE A 282 -26.69 4.20 1.63
CA PHE A 282 -27.69 4.32 2.69
C PHE A 282 -28.74 3.19 2.65
N ASN A 283 -28.95 2.56 1.50
CA ASN A 283 -29.77 1.35 1.37
C ASN A 283 -29.02 0.05 1.72
N GLY A 284 -27.76 0.14 2.10
CA GLY A 284 -26.95 -1.02 2.53
C GLY A 284 -26.16 -1.71 1.42
N ASP A 285 -26.29 -1.25 0.17
CA ASP A 285 -25.60 -1.80 -1.01
C ASP A 285 -24.15 -1.25 -1.11
N VAL A 286 -23.37 -1.45 -0.03
CA VAL A 286 -22.02 -0.87 0.13
C VAL A 286 -21.05 -1.37 -0.95
N LEU A 287 -21.23 -2.59 -1.44
CA LEU A 287 -20.41 -3.18 -2.51
C LEU A 287 -20.52 -2.34 -3.79
N GLU A 288 -21.74 -2.18 -4.28
CA GLU A 288 -22.05 -1.43 -5.51
C GLU A 288 -21.71 0.05 -5.34
N ALA A 289 -22.04 0.61 -4.16
CA ALA A 289 -21.69 1.98 -3.80
C ALA A 289 -20.18 2.23 -3.89
N SER A 290 -19.36 1.30 -3.39
CA SER A 290 -17.91 1.42 -3.41
C SER A 290 -17.33 1.45 -4.83
N HIS A 291 -17.80 0.57 -5.71
CA HIS A 291 -17.35 0.53 -7.11
C HIS A 291 -17.77 1.78 -7.89
N LEU A 292 -18.92 2.34 -7.58
CA LEU A 292 -19.38 3.57 -8.21
C LEU A 292 -18.65 4.80 -7.66
N LEU A 293 -18.44 4.86 -6.33
CA LEU A 293 -17.91 6.04 -5.66
C LEU A 293 -16.40 6.20 -5.85
N MET A 294 -15.63 5.11 -5.91
CA MET A 294 -14.16 5.18 -6.01
C MET A 294 -13.68 5.98 -7.24
N PRO A 295 -14.18 5.72 -8.48
CA PRO A 295 -13.81 6.53 -9.62
C PRO A 295 -14.25 8.00 -9.51
N GLN A 296 -15.39 8.29 -8.87
CA GLN A 296 -15.86 9.66 -8.66
C GLN A 296 -14.95 10.41 -7.66
N PHE A 297 -14.49 9.73 -6.62
CA PHE A 297 -13.54 10.26 -5.65
C PHE A 297 -12.19 10.57 -6.30
N GLU A 298 -11.65 9.65 -7.10
CA GLU A 298 -10.39 9.83 -7.84
C GLU A 298 -10.49 11.04 -8.80
N HIS A 299 -11.57 11.12 -9.55
CA HIS A 299 -11.82 12.25 -10.47
C HIS A 299 -11.96 13.59 -9.73
N ALA A 300 -12.67 13.61 -8.59
CA ALA A 300 -12.79 14.83 -7.79
C ALA A 300 -11.44 15.32 -7.25
N LEU A 301 -10.54 14.41 -6.84
CA LEU A 301 -9.18 14.76 -6.43
C LEU A 301 -8.33 15.24 -7.60
N HIS A 302 -8.51 14.68 -8.80
CA HIS A 302 -7.87 15.14 -10.03
C HIS A 302 -8.25 16.60 -10.32
N ASN A 303 -9.54 16.89 -10.41
CA ASN A 303 -10.04 18.24 -10.67
C ASN A 303 -9.66 19.24 -9.55
N LEU A 304 -9.58 18.77 -8.31
CA LEU A 304 -9.08 19.59 -7.20
C LEU A 304 -7.61 19.95 -7.39
N LEU A 305 -6.78 18.99 -7.85
CA LEU A 305 -5.37 19.24 -8.16
C LEU A 305 -5.23 20.22 -9.33
N GLU A 306 -6.00 20.07 -10.41
CA GLU A 306 -6.02 21.00 -11.56
C GLU A 306 -6.35 22.44 -11.17
N GLN A 307 -7.17 22.63 -10.13
CA GLN A 307 -7.45 24.00 -9.62
C GLN A 307 -6.31 24.60 -8.80
N ILE A 308 -5.31 23.81 -8.44
CA ILE A 308 -4.17 24.22 -7.62
C ILE A 308 -2.90 24.38 -8.46
N VAL A 309 -2.73 23.53 -9.48
CA VAL A 309 -1.58 23.52 -10.39
C VAL A 309 -2.05 23.69 -11.82
N ASP A 310 -1.23 24.36 -12.65
CA ASP A 310 -1.62 24.73 -14.01
C ASP A 310 -1.68 23.55 -14.99
N ASP A 311 -0.95 22.46 -14.71
CA ASP A 311 -0.91 21.26 -15.57
C ASP A 311 -0.66 20.00 -14.74
N VAL A 312 -1.54 19.02 -14.87
CA VAL A 312 -1.45 17.70 -14.22
C VAL A 312 -1.19 16.56 -15.21
N THR A 313 -1.10 16.87 -16.50
CA THR A 313 -0.93 15.88 -17.57
C THR A 313 0.43 15.19 -17.46
N MET A 314 0.46 13.87 -17.52
CA MET A 314 1.69 13.08 -17.56
C MET A 314 2.09 12.79 -19.01
N LEU A 315 3.37 13.01 -19.33
CA LEU A 315 3.95 12.63 -20.62
C LEU A 315 4.64 11.27 -20.49
N ASP A 316 4.26 10.34 -21.37
CA ASP A 316 4.89 9.04 -21.50
C ASP A 316 5.15 8.77 -22.99
N ASN A 317 6.42 8.93 -23.43
CA ASN A 317 6.82 8.77 -24.82
C ASN A 317 5.96 9.57 -25.82
N ASP A 318 5.80 10.87 -25.56
CA ASP A 318 4.97 11.82 -26.35
C ASP A 318 3.46 11.57 -26.31
N ILE A 319 3.00 10.63 -25.48
CA ILE A 319 1.58 10.38 -25.24
C ILE A 319 1.17 11.11 -23.95
N GLN A 320 0.16 11.96 -24.05
CA GLN A 320 -0.47 12.56 -22.87
C GLN A 320 -1.38 11.54 -22.19
N LYS A 321 -1.16 11.31 -20.91
CA LYS A 321 -1.95 10.38 -20.09
C LYS A 321 -2.54 11.11 -18.89
N GLU A 322 -3.78 10.80 -18.60
CA GLU A 322 -4.40 11.20 -17.34
C GLU A 322 -3.69 10.50 -16.16
N PRO A 323 -3.34 11.23 -15.10
CA PRO A 323 -2.71 10.63 -13.94
C PRO A 323 -3.68 9.73 -13.19
N THR A 324 -3.18 8.59 -12.71
CA THR A 324 -3.90 7.75 -11.75
C THR A 324 -3.84 8.35 -10.35
N LEU A 325 -4.52 7.75 -9.37
CA LEU A 325 -4.61 8.30 -8.01
C LEU A 325 -3.24 8.55 -7.34
N THR A 326 -2.23 7.72 -7.59
CA THR A 326 -0.90 7.88 -6.98
C THR A 326 -0.20 9.19 -7.39
N PRO A 327 -0.05 9.56 -8.67
CA PRO A 327 0.44 10.87 -9.07
C PRO A 327 -0.42 12.03 -8.56
N ILE A 328 -1.75 11.89 -8.57
CA ILE A 328 -2.68 12.91 -8.05
C ILE A 328 -2.38 13.20 -6.57
N LEU A 329 -2.32 12.17 -5.74
CA LEU A 329 -2.01 12.34 -4.30
C LEU A 329 -0.64 12.97 -4.10
N LYS A 330 0.39 12.55 -4.84
CA LYS A 330 1.73 13.17 -4.77
C LYS A 330 1.70 14.65 -5.16
N GLY A 331 0.92 15.02 -6.17
CA GLY A 331 0.73 16.42 -6.55
C GLY A 331 0.01 17.25 -5.46
N LEU A 332 -0.93 16.64 -4.74
CA LEU A 332 -1.63 17.28 -3.62
C LEU A 332 -0.81 17.38 -2.33
N GLN A 333 0.26 16.59 -2.19
CA GLN A 333 1.07 16.53 -0.96
C GLN A 333 1.49 17.89 -0.39
N PRO A 334 2.03 18.85 -1.19
CA PRO A 334 2.47 20.16 -0.69
C PRO A 334 1.32 21.03 -0.14
N TYR A 335 0.09 20.72 -0.51
CA TYR A 335 -1.11 21.50 -0.19
C TYR A 335 -2.01 20.82 0.85
N CYS A 336 -1.62 19.63 1.29
CA CYS A 336 -2.43 18.79 2.17
C CYS A 336 -1.87 18.76 3.60
N ASN A 337 -2.76 18.62 4.59
CA ASN A 337 -2.31 18.28 5.95
C ASN A 337 -1.49 16.98 5.88
N PRO A 338 -0.25 16.95 6.46
CA PRO A 338 0.63 15.79 6.33
C PRO A 338 0.01 14.48 6.82
N ALA A 339 -0.72 14.50 7.94
CA ALA A 339 -1.35 13.28 8.47
C ALA A 339 -2.52 12.81 7.59
N LEU A 340 -3.26 13.75 6.96
CA LEU A 340 -4.30 13.41 6.00
C LEU A 340 -3.68 12.82 4.73
N TYR A 341 -2.61 13.44 4.21
CA TYR A 341 -1.90 12.93 3.04
C TYR A 341 -1.40 11.50 3.27
N ASP A 342 -0.69 11.27 4.39
CA ASP A 342 -0.18 9.95 4.75
C ASP A 342 -1.33 8.92 4.81
N GLU A 343 -2.45 9.29 5.43
CA GLU A 343 -3.62 8.41 5.52
C GLU A 343 -4.23 8.07 4.16
N LEU A 344 -4.44 9.07 3.31
CA LEU A 344 -4.97 8.85 1.95
C LEU A 344 -4.04 7.97 1.14
N TYR A 345 -2.73 8.25 1.21
CA TYR A 345 -1.73 7.46 0.49
C TYR A 345 -1.71 6.01 0.97
N MET A 346 -1.60 5.79 2.29
CA MET A 346 -1.55 4.47 2.90
C MET A 346 -2.82 3.67 2.61
N PHE A 347 -3.98 4.29 2.77
CA PHE A 347 -5.24 3.58 2.57
C PHE A 347 -5.50 3.22 1.11
N PHE A 348 -5.30 4.17 0.18
CA PHE A 348 -5.73 3.99 -1.21
C PHE A 348 -4.70 3.33 -2.12
N VAL A 349 -3.40 3.57 -1.93
CA VAL A 349 -2.37 3.21 -2.94
C VAL A 349 -1.13 2.50 -2.40
N ASP A 350 -0.90 2.51 -1.09
CA ASP A 350 0.28 1.85 -0.51
C ASP A 350 0.10 0.33 -0.47
N GLY A 351 0.99 -0.40 -1.16
CA GLY A 351 1.02 -1.86 -1.16
C GLY A 351 1.29 -2.48 0.21
N ASN A 352 1.79 -1.71 1.18
CA ASN A 352 2.00 -2.16 2.56
C ASN A 352 0.74 -2.05 3.43
N ASP A 353 -0.33 -1.43 2.93
CA ASP A 353 -1.60 -1.28 3.65
C ASP A 353 -2.78 -1.87 2.87
N VAL A 354 -3.93 -1.23 2.93
CA VAL A 354 -5.17 -1.72 2.30
C VAL A 354 -5.07 -1.68 0.78
N ASN A 355 -4.31 -0.71 0.22
CA ASN A 355 -4.21 -0.49 -1.23
C ASN A 355 -5.58 -0.50 -1.91
N TYR A 356 -6.54 0.16 -1.26
CA TYR A 356 -7.98 0.00 -1.52
C TYR A 356 -8.35 0.24 -2.98
N ARG A 357 -7.85 1.34 -3.57
CA ARG A 357 -8.15 1.70 -4.96
C ARG A 357 -7.74 0.59 -5.94
N ASN A 358 -6.51 0.09 -5.81
CA ASN A 358 -6.00 -0.90 -6.73
C ASN A 358 -6.69 -2.26 -6.52
N ASN A 359 -6.81 -2.69 -5.27
CA ASN A 359 -7.43 -3.97 -4.94
C ASN A 359 -8.92 -4.00 -5.31
N LEU A 360 -9.66 -2.90 -5.12
CA LEU A 360 -11.06 -2.79 -5.50
C LEU A 360 -11.23 -2.84 -7.03
N LEU A 361 -10.53 -1.95 -7.76
CA LEU A 361 -10.75 -1.78 -9.21
C LEU A 361 -10.18 -2.95 -10.04
N HIS A 362 -9.22 -3.70 -9.52
CA HIS A 362 -8.70 -4.92 -10.15
C HIS A 362 -9.40 -6.22 -9.69
N GLY A 363 -10.41 -6.11 -8.82
CA GLY A 363 -11.15 -7.28 -8.32
C GLY A 363 -10.31 -8.20 -7.42
N LEU A 364 -9.28 -7.67 -6.75
CA LEU A 364 -8.37 -8.42 -5.88
C LEU A 364 -8.84 -8.46 -4.43
N MET A 365 -9.88 -7.69 -4.09
CA MET A 365 -10.40 -7.59 -2.72
C MET A 365 -11.60 -8.52 -2.53
N ASP A 366 -11.61 -9.27 -1.41
CA ASP A 366 -12.78 -10.06 -1.06
C ASP A 366 -13.97 -9.18 -0.65
N VAL A 367 -15.19 -9.74 -0.78
CA VAL A 367 -16.45 -9.01 -0.54
C VAL A 367 -16.51 -8.43 0.87
N MET A 368 -16.05 -9.17 1.90
CA MET A 368 -16.09 -8.70 3.29
C MET A 368 -15.12 -7.54 3.53
N ALA A 369 -13.97 -7.54 2.84
CA ALA A 369 -13.03 -6.43 2.87
C ALA A 369 -13.61 -5.20 2.17
N ILE A 370 -14.30 -5.37 1.01
CA ILE A 370 -14.99 -4.27 0.33
C ILE A 370 -16.05 -3.66 1.24
N LEU A 371 -16.92 -4.48 1.86
CA LEU A 371 -17.95 -4.00 2.78
C LEU A 371 -17.35 -3.22 3.96
N ARG A 372 -16.28 -3.74 4.55
CA ARG A 372 -15.61 -3.09 5.70
C ARG A 372 -14.99 -1.75 5.33
N HIS A 373 -14.24 -1.71 4.25
CA HIS A 373 -13.48 -0.52 3.83
C HIS A 373 -14.32 0.45 2.99
N GLY A 374 -15.42 -0.01 2.37
CA GLY A 374 -16.36 0.83 1.63
C GLY A 374 -17.03 1.89 2.51
N LEU A 375 -17.32 1.55 3.78
CA LEU A 375 -17.82 2.54 4.75
C LEU A 375 -16.79 3.66 4.99
N TYR A 376 -15.51 3.32 5.01
CA TYR A 376 -14.45 4.30 5.16
C TYR A 376 -14.26 5.15 3.89
N LEU A 377 -14.34 4.54 2.71
CA LEU A 377 -14.37 5.27 1.43
C LEU A 377 -15.49 6.29 1.42
N TYR A 378 -16.73 5.89 1.79
CA TYR A 378 -17.86 6.81 1.87
C TYR A 378 -17.56 7.99 2.79
N TYR A 379 -17.03 7.73 3.99
CA TYR A 379 -16.68 8.79 4.94
C TYR A 379 -15.67 9.77 4.33
N VAL A 380 -14.57 9.29 3.75
CA VAL A 380 -13.53 10.15 3.16
C VAL A 380 -14.08 10.94 1.97
N ALA A 381 -14.86 10.30 1.10
CA ALA A 381 -15.51 10.93 -0.04
C ALA A 381 -16.53 12.01 0.40
N ASN A 382 -17.31 11.72 1.44
CA ASN A 382 -18.23 12.68 2.03
C ASN A 382 -17.49 13.88 2.62
N GLN A 383 -16.38 13.68 3.31
CA GLN A 383 -15.55 14.79 3.80
C GLN A 383 -15.01 15.66 2.66
N LEU A 384 -14.56 15.05 1.56
CA LEU A 384 -14.13 15.78 0.36
C LEU A 384 -15.29 16.60 -0.22
N TYR A 385 -16.45 15.99 -0.40
CA TYR A 385 -17.62 16.63 -0.99
C TYR A 385 -18.11 17.81 -0.15
N MET A 386 -18.31 17.58 1.14
CA MET A 386 -18.92 18.57 2.04
C MET A 386 -17.96 19.70 2.44
N ARG A 387 -16.66 19.45 2.51
CA ARG A 387 -15.64 20.46 2.85
C ARG A 387 -15.11 21.23 1.65
N GLY A 388 -15.25 20.68 0.45
CA GLY A 388 -14.71 21.29 -0.75
C GLY A 388 -13.20 21.53 -0.65
N LYS A 389 -12.73 22.73 -0.96
CA LYS A 389 -11.29 23.09 -0.90
C LYS A 389 -10.71 23.01 0.52
N ASP A 390 -11.55 23.10 1.55
CA ASP A 390 -11.10 23.00 2.94
C ASP A 390 -10.74 21.57 3.35
N PHE A 391 -11.02 20.59 2.49
CA PHE A 391 -10.61 19.20 2.67
C PHE A 391 -9.09 19.04 2.82
N LEU A 392 -8.29 19.81 2.08
CA LEU A 392 -6.83 19.72 2.15
C LEU A 392 -6.21 20.56 3.26
N LYS A 393 -6.94 21.55 3.78
CA LYS A 393 -6.37 22.53 4.70
C LYS A 393 -5.82 21.88 5.96
N LEU A 394 -4.67 22.39 6.37
CA LEU A 394 -4.11 22.20 7.69
C LEU A 394 -5.20 22.48 8.72
N GLY A 395 -5.56 21.49 9.53
CA GLY A 395 -6.53 21.66 10.61
C GLY A 395 -6.11 22.84 11.47
N GLY A 396 -6.95 23.86 11.42
CA GLY A 396 -6.80 25.22 11.89
C GLY A 396 -5.79 25.50 12.99
N GLU A 397 -4.94 26.46 12.71
CA GLU A 397 -4.72 27.55 13.64
C GLU A 397 -6.08 28.31 13.78
N ASN A 398 -6.84 27.98 14.80
CA ASN A 398 -7.80 28.83 15.47
C ASN A 398 -7.37 28.98 16.92
#